data_fe8575ae46fb02a307d8d09919ac8f02
#
_entry.id   fe8575ae46fb02a307d8d09919ac8f02
#
_cell.length_a   1.000
_cell.length_b   1.000
_cell.length_c   1.000
_cell.angle_alpha   90.00
_cell.angle_beta   90.00
_cell.angle_gamma   90.00
#
_symmetry.space_group_name_H-M   'P 1'
#
loop_
_entity.id
_entity.type
_entity.pdbx_description
1 polymer ?
#
loop_
_entity_poly.entity_id
_entity_poly.type
_entity_poly.pdbx_seq_one_letter_code
_entity_poly.pdbx_strand_id
1 'polypeptide(L)'
;PLYRFLGGVNGNRLPVPMMNILNGGAHATNTVDTQEFMIMPVGAPSFKEGLRWCAEVFHALASILKAKGLATSVGDEGGFAPNLSSDEETIETILAAIEKAGYLPGKDFMLAMDAASSEWKSPKGKGFYKLPKAGTEYTSSELIAHWKKLVEKYPIISIEDGLDEEDWEGWQEMTRELGGKVQLVGDDLFVTNTERLAKGIQLGAGNAILIKLNQIGSVSETLEAIKMAHKAGYTAISSHRSGETEDTTIADLAVALNTCQIKTGAPSRTCLLYTSPSPRDS
;
A
#
# COMPACT_ATOMS: atom_id res chain seq x y z
N PRO A 1 0.74 -19.71 20.40
CA PRO A 1 0.86 -19.10 19.09
C PRO A 1 1.91 -17.99 19.09
N LEU A 2 2.56 -17.76 17.96
CA LEU A 2 3.68 -16.81 17.83
C LEU A 2 3.24 -15.38 18.13
N TYR A 3 2.07 -14.97 17.66
CA TYR A 3 1.54 -13.63 17.93
C TYR A 3 1.38 -13.33 19.42
N ARG A 4 1.03 -14.33 20.26
CA ARG A 4 0.97 -14.16 21.71
C ARG A 4 2.34 -14.08 22.38
N PHE A 5 3.30 -14.80 21.86
CA PHE A 5 4.68 -14.71 22.33
C PHE A 5 5.29 -13.32 22.08
N LEU A 6 5.06 -12.76 20.88
CA LEU A 6 5.57 -11.45 20.49
C LEU A 6 4.77 -10.28 21.07
N GLY A 7 3.44 -10.39 21.12
CA GLY A 7 2.54 -9.28 21.49
C GLY A 7 1.93 -9.35 22.87
N GLY A 8 2.11 -10.47 23.56
CA GLY A 8 1.50 -10.68 24.88
C GLY A 8 -0.03 -10.64 24.83
N VAL A 9 -0.65 -10.12 25.87
CA VAL A 9 -2.12 -10.04 26.00
C VAL A 9 -2.76 -8.99 25.11
N ASN A 10 -1.98 -8.00 24.63
CA ASN A 10 -2.48 -6.89 23.83
C ASN A 10 -2.53 -7.19 22.32
N GLY A 11 -1.80 -8.21 21.85
CA GLY A 11 -1.80 -8.63 20.45
C GLY A 11 -3.07 -9.42 20.11
N ASN A 12 -4.12 -8.73 19.67
CA ASN A 12 -5.44 -9.34 19.46
C ASN A 12 -6.28 -8.71 18.34
N ARG A 13 -5.72 -7.82 17.53
CA ARG A 13 -6.43 -7.18 16.42
C ARG A 13 -6.00 -7.77 15.09
N LEU A 14 -6.98 -8.28 14.33
CA LEU A 14 -6.75 -8.64 12.94
C LEU A 14 -6.56 -7.37 12.10
N PRO A 15 -5.59 -7.39 11.19
CA PRO A 15 -5.32 -6.24 10.31
C PRO A 15 -6.35 -6.11 9.20
N VAL A 16 -6.57 -4.91 8.68
CA VAL A 16 -7.28 -4.70 7.42
C VAL A 16 -6.34 -5.08 6.28
N PRO A 17 -6.75 -5.94 5.34
CA PRO A 17 -5.93 -6.27 4.19
C PRO A 17 -5.85 -5.10 3.21
N MET A 18 -4.63 -4.79 2.76
CA MET A 18 -4.35 -3.93 1.61
C MET A 18 -4.10 -4.87 0.42
N MET A 19 -5.15 -5.15 -0.34
CA MET A 19 -5.14 -6.17 -1.38
C MET A 19 -4.73 -5.57 -2.71
N ASN A 20 -3.57 -5.97 -3.23
CA ASN A 20 -3.13 -5.56 -4.57
C ASN A 20 -4.09 -6.08 -5.63
N ILE A 21 -4.59 -5.22 -6.49
CA ILE A 21 -5.57 -5.58 -7.51
C ILE A 21 -5.12 -5.20 -8.92
N LEU A 22 -4.26 -4.18 -9.06
CA LEU A 22 -3.72 -3.73 -10.33
C LEU A 22 -2.28 -3.25 -10.16
N ASN A 23 -1.42 -3.67 -11.08
CA ASN A 23 0.00 -3.33 -11.12
C ASN A 23 0.37 -2.43 -12.29
N GLY A 24 1.35 -1.57 -12.03
CA GLY A 24 2.05 -0.76 -13.01
C GLY A 24 3.53 -0.63 -12.64
N GLY A 25 4.14 0.50 -12.96
CA GLY A 25 5.52 0.80 -12.61
C GLY A 25 6.52 -0.25 -13.09
N ALA A 26 7.52 -0.53 -12.26
CA ALA A 26 8.53 -1.56 -12.52
C ALA A 26 7.97 -2.99 -12.44
N HIS A 27 6.82 -3.20 -11.77
CA HIS A 27 6.20 -4.51 -11.56
C HIS A 27 5.31 -4.97 -12.73
N ALA A 28 5.21 -4.19 -13.82
CA ALA A 28 4.42 -4.52 -14.99
C ALA A 28 4.99 -3.92 -16.27
N THR A 29 4.82 -4.63 -17.38
CA THR A 29 5.23 -4.17 -18.73
C THR A 29 4.11 -3.41 -19.45
N ASN A 30 3.23 -2.74 -18.71
CA ASN A 30 2.11 -1.95 -19.21
C ASN A 30 2.44 -0.44 -19.24
N THR A 31 1.41 0.39 -19.47
CA THR A 31 1.52 1.85 -19.66
C THR A 31 1.29 2.66 -18.37
N VAL A 32 1.04 2.01 -17.23
CA VAL A 32 0.73 2.68 -15.95
C VAL A 32 2.01 2.92 -15.17
N ASP A 33 2.25 4.15 -14.70
CA ASP A 33 3.47 4.52 -13.95
C ASP A 33 3.40 4.17 -12.46
N THR A 34 2.27 4.36 -11.81
CA THR A 34 2.05 3.98 -10.41
C THR A 34 2.18 2.46 -10.24
N GLN A 35 2.97 2.03 -9.25
CA GLN A 35 3.41 0.64 -9.13
C GLN A 35 2.30 -0.31 -8.69
N GLU A 36 1.50 0.10 -7.68
CA GLU A 36 0.43 -0.73 -7.14
C GLU A 36 -0.83 0.08 -6.84
N PHE A 37 -1.97 -0.52 -7.15
CA PHE A 37 -3.28 -0.07 -6.71
C PHE A 37 -3.91 -1.16 -5.84
N MET A 38 -4.26 -0.80 -4.63
CA MET A 38 -4.80 -1.71 -3.62
C MET A 38 -6.21 -1.32 -3.23
N ILE A 39 -7.03 -2.32 -2.90
CA ILE A 39 -8.34 -2.14 -2.29
C ILE A 39 -8.29 -2.53 -0.82
N MET A 40 -8.98 -1.77 0.01
CA MET A 40 -9.08 -1.99 1.45
C MET A 40 -10.55 -2.14 1.85
N PRO A 41 -10.99 -3.34 2.31
CA PRO A 41 -12.39 -3.61 2.65
C PRO A 41 -12.75 -3.08 4.03
N VAL A 42 -12.69 -1.76 4.21
CA VAL A 42 -12.87 -1.09 5.51
C VAL A 42 -14.27 -1.24 6.11
N GLY A 43 -15.27 -1.50 5.27
CA GLY A 43 -16.65 -1.74 5.70
C GLY A 43 -16.96 -3.19 6.07
N ALA A 44 -16.01 -4.12 5.86
CA ALA A 44 -16.25 -5.54 6.12
C ALA A 44 -16.35 -5.82 7.63
N PRO A 45 -17.32 -6.64 8.07
CA PRO A 45 -17.56 -6.91 9.49
C PRO A 45 -16.50 -7.84 10.12
N SER A 46 -15.72 -8.54 9.30
CA SER A 46 -14.65 -9.43 9.74
C SER A 46 -13.55 -9.54 8.69
N PHE A 47 -12.38 -10.02 9.11
CA PHE A 47 -11.25 -10.28 8.20
C PHE A 47 -11.64 -11.26 7.07
N LYS A 48 -12.31 -12.36 7.43
CA LYS A 48 -12.80 -13.37 6.48
C LYS A 48 -13.74 -12.77 5.42
N GLU A 49 -14.69 -11.96 5.86
CA GLU A 49 -15.59 -11.26 4.93
C GLU A 49 -14.82 -10.26 4.06
N GLY A 50 -13.86 -9.55 4.63
CA GLY A 50 -12.99 -8.64 3.87
C GLY A 50 -12.24 -9.36 2.74
N LEU A 51 -11.67 -10.55 3.00
CA LEU A 51 -11.02 -11.37 1.98
C LEU A 51 -12.01 -11.82 0.90
N ARG A 52 -13.19 -12.28 1.28
CA ARG A 52 -14.24 -12.68 0.34
C ARG A 52 -14.62 -11.50 -0.58
N TRP A 53 -14.86 -10.34 0.00
CA TRP A 53 -15.18 -9.12 -0.75
C TRP A 53 -14.08 -8.74 -1.73
N CYS A 54 -12.81 -8.81 -1.31
CA CYS A 54 -11.67 -8.55 -2.19
C CYS A 54 -11.61 -9.53 -3.37
N ALA A 55 -11.88 -10.82 -3.15
CA ALA A 55 -11.92 -11.81 -4.22
C ALA A 55 -13.04 -11.53 -5.22
N GLU A 56 -14.24 -11.14 -4.75
CA GLU A 56 -15.37 -10.78 -5.60
C GLU A 56 -15.05 -9.54 -6.46
N VAL A 57 -14.43 -8.51 -5.89
CA VAL A 57 -13.99 -7.32 -6.64
C VAL A 57 -12.91 -7.68 -7.66
N PHE A 58 -11.96 -8.56 -7.31
CA PHE A 58 -10.93 -9.04 -8.24
C PHE A 58 -11.54 -9.73 -9.46
N HIS A 59 -12.53 -10.62 -9.25
CA HIS A 59 -13.24 -11.29 -10.34
C HIS A 59 -14.09 -10.30 -11.18
N ALA A 60 -14.71 -9.32 -10.54
CA ALA A 60 -15.45 -8.27 -11.23
C ALA A 60 -14.51 -7.43 -12.12
N LEU A 61 -13.31 -7.09 -11.62
CA LEU A 61 -12.29 -6.38 -12.39
C LEU A 61 -11.84 -7.19 -13.61
N ALA A 62 -11.56 -8.49 -13.45
CA ALA A 62 -11.21 -9.36 -14.56
C ALA A 62 -12.30 -9.35 -15.65
N SER A 63 -13.58 -9.38 -15.25
CA SER A 63 -14.71 -9.32 -16.17
C SER A 63 -14.77 -7.97 -16.93
N ILE A 64 -14.52 -6.85 -16.25
CA ILE A 64 -14.49 -5.53 -16.88
C ILE A 64 -13.34 -5.43 -17.88
N LEU A 65 -12.13 -5.86 -17.51
CA LEU A 65 -10.96 -5.85 -18.38
C LEU A 65 -11.18 -6.68 -19.63
N LYS A 66 -11.74 -7.89 -19.49
CA LYS A 66 -12.09 -8.75 -20.64
C LYS A 66 -13.12 -8.10 -21.56
N ALA A 67 -14.15 -7.47 -21.01
CA ALA A 67 -15.17 -6.77 -21.78
C ALA A 67 -14.59 -5.58 -22.57
N LYS A 68 -13.55 -4.94 -22.06
CA LYS A 68 -12.80 -3.86 -22.73
C LYS A 68 -11.75 -4.40 -23.72
N GLY A 69 -11.55 -5.70 -23.85
CA GLY A 69 -10.49 -6.31 -24.66
C GLY A 69 -9.08 -6.10 -24.08
N LEU A 70 -8.98 -5.81 -22.77
CA LEU A 70 -7.71 -5.58 -22.09
C LEU A 70 -7.16 -6.88 -21.48
N ALA A 71 -5.83 -6.92 -21.30
CA ALA A 71 -5.15 -8.07 -20.71
C ALA A 71 -5.57 -8.31 -19.26
N THR A 72 -5.71 -9.58 -18.90
CA THR A 72 -5.90 -10.05 -17.52
C THR A 72 -4.71 -10.86 -17.03
N SER A 73 -3.54 -10.69 -17.64
CA SER A 73 -2.27 -11.14 -17.09
C SER A 73 -1.96 -10.35 -15.83
N VAL A 74 -1.27 -11.00 -14.90
CA VAL A 74 -0.89 -10.38 -13.63
C VAL A 74 0.55 -9.90 -13.64
N GLY A 75 0.83 -8.83 -12.89
CA GLY A 75 2.16 -8.34 -12.62
C GLY A 75 2.85 -9.12 -11.49
N ASP A 76 4.02 -8.67 -11.11
CA ASP A 76 4.88 -9.35 -10.12
C ASP A 76 4.24 -9.46 -8.73
N GLU A 77 3.38 -8.53 -8.37
CA GLU A 77 2.63 -8.53 -7.10
C GLU A 77 1.25 -9.22 -7.20
N GLY A 78 0.89 -9.76 -8.36
CA GLY A 78 -0.33 -10.53 -8.58
C GLY A 78 -1.58 -9.73 -8.94
N GLY A 79 -1.53 -8.41 -8.99
CA GLY A 79 -2.56 -7.55 -9.57
C GLY A 79 -2.58 -7.65 -11.10
N PHE A 80 -3.71 -7.34 -11.72
CA PHE A 80 -3.77 -7.27 -13.19
C PHE A 80 -2.87 -6.18 -13.76
N ALA A 81 -2.34 -6.37 -14.95
CA ALA A 81 -1.43 -5.45 -15.60
C ALA A 81 -1.93 -4.99 -16.99
N PRO A 82 -3.14 -4.41 -17.10
CA PRO A 82 -3.66 -3.91 -18.36
C PRO A 82 -2.95 -2.62 -18.81
N ASN A 83 -3.00 -2.32 -20.11
CA ASN A 83 -2.64 -1.02 -20.63
C ASN A 83 -3.80 -0.05 -20.41
N LEU A 84 -3.63 0.88 -19.48
CA LEU A 84 -4.54 1.97 -19.20
C LEU A 84 -3.80 3.30 -19.40
N SER A 85 -4.52 4.37 -19.73
CA SER A 85 -3.93 5.63 -20.21
C SER A 85 -3.45 6.54 -19.07
N SER A 86 -3.94 6.33 -17.83
CA SER A 86 -3.65 7.19 -16.69
C SER A 86 -3.97 6.52 -15.35
N ASP A 87 -3.46 7.09 -14.27
CA ASP A 87 -3.85 6.71 -12.90
C ASP A 87 -5.35 6.92 -12.68
N GLU A 88 -5.92 8.01 -13.23
CA GLU A 88 -7.35 8.28 -13.10
C GLU A 88 -8.19 7.18 -13.76
N GLU A 89 -7.86 6.76 -15.00
CA GLU A 89 -8.57 5.66 -15.68
C GLU A 89 -8.42 4.35 -14.89
N THR A 90 -7.26 4.11 -14.31
CA THR A 90 -6.98 2.95 -13.49
C THR A 90 -7.88 2.94 -12.25
N ILE A 91 -7.94 4.05 -11.51
CA ILE A 91 -8.79 4.22 -10.34
C ILE A 91 -10.27 4.04 -10.71
N GLU A 92 -10.74 4.70 -11.77
CA GLU A 92 -12.13 4.60 -12.22
C GLU A 92 -12.51 3.18 -12.63
N THR A 93 -11.58 2.43 -13.24
CA THR A 93 -11.80 1.02 -13.58
C THR A 93 -11.92 0.15 -12.32
N ILE A 94 -11.13 0.41 -11.29
CA ILE A 94 -11.23 -0.29 -9.99
C ILE A 94 -12.55 0.06 -9.29
N LEU A 95 -12.94 1.33 -9.26
CA LEU A 95 -14.21 1.75 -8.67
C LEU A 95 -15.41 1.09 -9.36
N ALA A 96 -15.40 1.01 -10.68
CA ALA A 96 -16.41 0.26 -11.43
C ALA A 96 -16.44 -1.23 -11.07
N ALA A 97 -15.30 -1.84 -10.77
CA ALA A 97 -15.25 -3.23 -10.31
C ALA A 97 -15.84 -3.40 -8.90
N ILE A 98 -15.60 -2.47 -8.00
CA ILE A 98 -16.18 -2.45 -6.64
C ILE A 98 -17.72 -2.36 -6.75
N GLU A 99 -18.23 -1.43 -7.56
CA GLU A 99 -19.67 -1.28 -7.79
C GLU A 99 -20.29 -2.49 -8.46
N LYS A 100 -19.63 -3.07 -9.47
CA LYS A 100 -20.07 -4.29 -10.14
C LYS A 100 -20.13 -5.49 -9.20
N ALA A 101 -19.28 -5.57 -8.22
CA ALA A 101 -19.31 -6.59 -7.17
C ALA A 101 -20.42 -6.35 -6.13
N GLY A 102 -21.11 -5.21 -6.18
CA GLY A 102 -22.23 -4.87 -5.29
C GLY A 102 -21.82 -4.07 -4.04
N TYR A 103 -20.62 -3.50 -4.02
CA TYR A 103 -20.10 -2.72 -2.90
C TYR A 103 -20.04 -1.22 -3.22
N LEU A 104 -19.98 -0.40 -2.17
CA LEU A 104 -19.96 1.05 -2.26
C LEU A 104 -18.54 1.61 -2.08
N PRO A 105 -17.92 2.22 -3.13
CA PRO A 105 -16.68 2.97 -2.97
C PRO A 105 -16.82 4.09 -1.94
N GLY A 106 -15.80 4.27 -1.11
CA GLY A 106 -15.79 5.28 -0.05
C GLY A 106 -16.52 4.89 1.23
N LYS A 107 -17.21 3.74 1.23
CA LYS A 107 -17.90 3.19 2.40
C LYS A 107 -17.46 1.77 2.72
N ASP A 108 -17.65 0.84 1.78
CA ASP A 108 -17.29 -0.56 1.93
C ASP A 108 -15.81 -0.77 1.62
N PHE A 109 -15.32 -0.06 0.61
CA PHE A 109 -13.94 -0.07 0.17
C PHE A 109 -13.34 1.31 0.09
N MET A 110 -12.09 1.42 0.53
CA MET A 110 -11.21 2.53 0.23
C MET A 110 -10.06 2.05 -0.66
N LEU A 111 -9.33 2.99 -1.26
CA LEU A 111 -8.18 2.70 -2.11
C LEU A 111 -6.87 3.08 -1.42
N ALA A 112 -5.82 2.32 -1.71
CA ALA A 112 -4.46 2.65 -1.38
C ALA A 112 -3.60 2.54 -2.65
N MET A 113 -2.56 3.35 -2.72
CA MET A 113 -1.63 3.39 -3.86
C MET A 113 -0.20 3.27 -3.36
N ASP A 114 0.65 2.59 -4.15
CA ASP A 114 2.09 2.63 -4.02
C ASP A 114 2.65 3.23 -5.30
N ALA A 115 3.19 4.43 -5.20
CA ALA A 115 3.73 5.15 -6.35
C ALA A 115 5.15 4.71 -6.70
N ALA A 116 5.94 4.31 -5.71
CA ALA A 116 7.37 4.02 -5.83
C ALA A 116 8.13 5.14 -6.55
N SER A 117 7.88 6.39 -6.14
CA SER A 117 8.33 7.59 -6.88
C SER A 117 9.85 7.75 -6.92
N SER A 118 10.60 6.97 -6.15
CA SER A 118 12.07 6.89 -6.29
C SER A 118 12.50 6.38 -7.68
N GLU A 119 11.64 5.63 -8.38
CA GLU A 119 11.84 5.20 -9.77
C GLU A 119 11.64 6.34 -10.80
N TRP A 120 11.04 7.47 -10.39
CA TRP A 120 10.72 8.60 -11.25
C TRP A 120 11.76 9.72 -11.20
N LYS A 121 12.97 9.44 -10.71
CA LYS A 121 14.06 10.43 -10.63
C LYS A 121 14.34 11.07 -11.97
N SER A 122 14.29 12.41 -12.00
CA SER A 122 14.64 13.16 -13.19
C SER A 122 16.15 13.46 -13.25
N PRO A 123 16.76 13.50 -14.44
CA PRO A 123 18.13 14.00 -14.61
C PRO A 123 18.34 15.44 -14.12
N LYS A 124 17.27 16.20 -13.90
CA LYS A 124 17.32 17.57 -13.35
C LYS A 124 17.73 17.61 -11.88
N GLY A 125 17.73 16.46 -11.19
CA GLY A 125 18.16 16.32 -9.80
C GLY A 125 17.02 16.21 -8.81
N LYS A 126 17.33 16.33 -7.51
CA LYS A 126 16.40 16.19 -6.39
C LYS A 126 15.22 17.17 -6.52
N GLY A 127 14.02 16.70 -6.21
CA GLY A 127 12.78 17.50 -6.29
C GLY A 127 12.22 17.62 -7.70
N PHE A 128 12.77 16.89 -8.68
CA PHE A 128 12.25 16.78 -10.04
C PHE A 128 11.97 15.32 -10.37
N TYR A 129 10.81 15.07 -10.95
CA TYR A 129 10.29 13.75 -11.27
C TYR A 129 9.96 13.66 -12.76
N LYS A 130 10.20 12.50 -13.35
CA LYS A 130 9.78 12.19 -14.72
C LYS A 130 9.17 10.79 -14.74
N LEU A 131 7.90 10.71 -15.04
CA LEU A 131 7.19 9.45 -15.15
C LEU A 131 7.78 8.64 -16.33
N PRO A 132 8.29 7.42 -16.09
CA PRO A 132 9.02 6.68 -17.12
C PRO A 132 8.18 6.32 -18.35
N LYS A 133 6.88 6.05 -18.15
CA LYS A 133 5.97 5.59 -19.21
C LYS A 133 5.19 6.75 -19.83
N ALA A 134 4.60 7.61 -19.04
CA ALA A 134 3.86 8.78 -19.51
C ALA A 134 4.76 9.92 -20.00
N GLY A 135 6.02 9.98 -19.54
CA GLY A 135 6.97 11.04 -19.90
C GLY A 135 6.66 12.40 -19.25
N THR A 136 5.61 12.48 -18.43
CA THR A 136 5.23 13.70 -17.71
C THR A 136 6.30 14.08 -16.70
N GLU A 137 6.62 15.37 -16.62
CA GLU A 137 7.58 15.89 -15.64
C GLU A 137 6.85 16.70 -14.55
N TYR A 138 7.33 16.57 -13.33
CA TYR A 138 6.84 17.30 -12.17
C TYR A 138 7.98 17.82 -11.30
N THR A 139 7.78 18.95 -10.66
CA THR A 139 8.48 19.31 -9.42
C THR A 139 7.81 18.61 -8.23
N SER A 140 8.44 18.61 -7.06
CA SER A 140 7.82 18.05 -5.83
C SER A 140 6.45 18.67 -5.57
N SER A 141 6.33 19.99 -5.63
CA SER A 141 5.05 20.68 -5.38
C SER A 141 3.98 20.35 -6.43
N GLU A 142 4.36 20.20 -7.69
CA GLU A 142 3.40 19.77 -8.75
C GLU A 142 2.96 18.32 -8.56
N LEU A 143 3.85 17.43 -8.14
CA LEU A 143 3.48 16.04 -7.84
C LEU A 143 2.58 15.95 -6.60
N ILE A 144 2.85 16.77 -5.57
CA ILE A 144 1.96 16.88 -4.40
C ILE A 144 0.57 17.40 -4.83
N ALA A 145 0.51 18.38 -5.71
CA ALA A 145 -0.76 18.88 -6.26
C ALA A 145 -1.51 17.80 -7.06
N HIS A 146 -0.79 16.94 -7.80
CA HIS A 146 -1.36 15.78 -8.47
C HIS A 146 -2.00 14.80 -7.47
N TRP A 147 -1.27 14.41 -6.40
CA TRP A 147 -1.82 13.56 -5.35
C TRP A 147 -3.04 14.19 -4.66
N LYS A 148 -2.98 15.48 -4.37
CA LYS A 148 -4.09 16.22 -3.77
C LYS A 148 -5.34 16.15 -4.61
N LYS A 149 -5.23 16.36 -5.93
CA LYS A 149 -6.35 16.24 -6.87
C LYS A 149 -6.97 14.84 -6.85
N LEU A 150 -6.16 13.78 -6.83
CA LEU A 150 -6.65 12.40 -6.77
C LEU A 150 -7.38 12.11 -5.45
N VAL A 151 -6.79 12.52 -4.31
CA VAL A 151 -7.37 12.34 -2.98
C VAL A 151 -8.70 13.09 -2.80
N GLU A 152 -8.82 14.26 -3.42
CA GLU A 152 -10.07 15.06 -3.36
C GLU A 152 -11.17 14.47 -4.23
N LYS A 153 -10.83 13.78 -5.32
CA LYS A 153 -11.79 13.21 -6.28
C LYS A 153 -12.19 11.78 -5.94
N TYR A 154 -11.28 10.98 -5.37
CA TYR A 154 -11.45 9.53 -5.20
C TYR A 154 -11.29 9.11 -3.73
N PRO A 155 -11.84 7.96 -3.32
CA PRO A 155 -11.76 7.46 -1.95
C PRO A 155 -10.38 6.85 -1.62
N ILE A 156 -9.31 7.60 -1.83
CA ILE A 156 -7.94 7.20 -1.52
C ILE A 156 -7.64 7.59 -0.08
N ILE A 157 -7.19 6.61 0.73
CA ILE A 157 -6.84 6.84 2.15
C ILE A 157 -5.37 6.59 2.46
N SER A 158 -4.60 6.06 1.51
CA SER A 158 -3.17 5.77 1.72
C SER A 158 -2.39 5.95 0.43
N ILE A 159 -1.26 6.64 0.52
CA ILE A 159 -0.27 6.80 -0.56
C ILE A 159 1.10 6.39 0.01
N GLU A 160 1.69 5.37 -0.60
CA GLU A 160 3.03 4.87 -0.29
C GLU A 160 4.02 5.44 -1.28
N ASP A 161 5.15 5.92 -0.77
CA ASP A 161 6.27 6.50 -1.52
C ASP A 161 5.85 7.46 -2.63
N GLY A 162 4.96 8.40 -2.25
CA GLY A 162 4.44 9.43 -3.15
C GLY A 162 5.50 10.43 -3.64
N LEU A 163 6.69 10.44 -3.02
CA LEU A 163 7.88 11.21 -3.40
C LEU A 163 9.14 10.36 -3.22
N ASP A 164 10.24 10.81 -3.82
CA ASP A 164 11.57 10.17 -3.71
C ASP A 164 12.04 10.07 -2.25
N GLU A 165 12.73 8.99 -1.93
CA GLU A 165 13.25 8.66 -0.58
C GLU A 165 14.25 9.70 -0.01
N GLU A 166 14.83 10.56 -0.85
CA GLU A 166 15.73 11.62 -0.44
C GLU A 166 15.11 13.02 -0.55
N ASP A 167 13.86 13.13 -1.02
CA ASP A 167 13.15 14.42 -1.10
C ASP A 167 12.46 14.80 0.22
N TRP A 168 13.24 14.92 1.29
CA TRP A 168 12.75 15.20 2.64
C TRP A 168 11.94 16.49 2.73
N GLU A 169 12.31 17.51 1.98
CA GLU A 169 11.59 18.79 1.94
C GLU A 169 10.21 18.63 1.29
N GLY A 170 10.16 17.89 0.17
CA GLY A 170 8.91 17.54 -0.48
C GLY A 170 8.02 16.69 0.45
N TRP A 171 8.58 15.72 1.17
CA TRP A 171 7.82 14.91 2.13
C TRP A 171 7.24 15.74 3.27
N GLN A 172 7.97 16.76 3.79
CA GLN A 172 7.43 17.69 4.78
C GLN A 172 6.26 18.50 4.20
N GLU A 173 6.39 19.01 2.99
CA GLU A 173 5.31 19.73 2.30
C GLU A 173 4.10 18.83 2.08
N MET A 174 4.29 17.62 1.53
CA MET A 174 3.22 16.65 1.29
C MET A 174 2.49 16.28 2.59
N THR A 175 3.24 16.08 3.68
CA THR A 175 2.65 15.74 4.98
C THR A 175 1.82 16.88 5.53
N ARG A 176 2.27 18.13 5.39
CA ARG A 176 1.51 19.31 5.80
C ARG A 176 0.21 19.45 5.00
N GLU A 177 0.24 19.18 3.68
CA GLU A 177 -0.91 19.37 2.78
C GLU A 177 -1.93 18.22 2.86
N LEU A 178 -1.46 16.99 3.00
CA LEU A 178 -2.28 15.78 2.85
C LEU A 178 -2.35 14.90 4.10
N GLY A 179 -1.39 15.03 5.03
CA GLY A 179 -1.26 14.11 6.17
C GLY A 179 -2.44 14.11 7.14
N GLY A 180 -3.27 15.16 7.14
CA GLY A 180 -4.52 15.20 7.91
C GLY A 180 -5.69 14.46 7.24
N LYS A 181 -5.56 14.06 5.98
CA LYS A 181 -6.62 13.42 5.18
C LYS A 181 -6.28 11.98 4.83
N VAL A 182 -5.03 11.69 4.54
CA VAL A 182 -4.56 10.38 4.08
C VAL A 182 -3.34 9.91 4.84
N GLN A 183 -3.17 8.61 4.87
CA GLN A 183 -1.95 7.96 5.33
C GLN A 183 -0.86 8.12 4.28
N LEU A 184 0.29 8.67 4.69
CA LEU A 184 1.48 8.87 3.87
C LEU A 184 2.56 7.91 4.35
N VAL A 185 2.75 6.85 3.59
CA VAL A 185 3.56 5.69 3.99
C VAL A 185 4.96 5.82 3.39
N GLY A 186 5.98 5.66 4.24
CA GLY A 186 7.35 5.49 3.78
C GLY A 186 7.73 4.01 3.76
N ASP A 187 7.98 3.45 2.58
CA ASP A 187 8.70 2.19 2.36
C ASP A 187 10.17 2.51 2.07
N ASP A 188 10.48 3.00 0.89
CA ASP A 188 11.84 3.39 0.51
C ASP A 188 12.36 4.55 1.38
N LEU A 189 11.46 5.44 1.79
CA LEU A 189 11.82 6.55 2.69
C LEU A 189 12.42 6.08 4.00
N PHE A 190 11.88 5.00 4.61
CA PHE A 190 12.28 4.55 5.94
C PHE A 190 13.04 3.23 5.97
N VAL A 191 12.84 2.36 4.97
CA VAL A 191 13.47 1.02 4.83
C VAL A 191 13.46 0.19 6.13
N THR A 192 12.37 0.30 6.93
CA THR A 192 12.25 -0.32 8.26
C THR A 192 13.39 0.07 9.22
N ASN A 193 14.08 1.17 8.97
CA ASN A 193 15.27 1.61 9.69
C ASN A 193 14.92 2.67 10.74
N THR A 194 15.35 2.48 11.98
CA THR A 194 15.02 3.37 13.11
C THR A 194 15.66 4.76 12.98
N GLU A 195 16.85 4.88 12.38
CA GLU A 195 17.52 6.18 12.20
C GLU A 195 16.78 7.02 11.15
N ARG A 196 16.40 6.42 10.01
CA ARG A 196 15.62 7.11 8.98
C ARG A 196 14.22 7.48 9.49
N LEU A 197 13.59 6.57 10.25
CA LEU A 197 12.30 6.85 10.89
C LEU A 197 12.40 8.00 11.90
N ALA A 198 13.42 8.01 12.76
CA ALA A 198 13.65 9.10 13.71
C ALA A 198 13.84 10.45 13.00
N LYS A 199 14.58 10.48 11.89
CA LYS A 199 14.74 11.68 11.04
C LYS A 199 13.38 12.13 10.48
N GLY A 200 12.57 11.19 9.94
CA GLY A 200 11.23 11.51 9.42
C GLY A 200 10.31 12.09 10.49
N ILE A 201 10.29 11.49 11.67
CA ILE A 201 9.51 11.97 12.81
C ILE A 201 9.94 13.39 13.20
N GLN A 202 11.25 13.63 13.29
CA GLN A 202 11.80 14.96 13.63
C GLN A 202 11.43 16.03 12.59
N LEU A 203 11.43 15.65 11.31
CA LEU A 203 11.11 16.56 10.20
C LEU A 203 9.60 16.70 9.95
N GLY A 204 8.77 15.84 10.52
CA GLY A 204 7.35 15.77 10.18
C GLY A 204 7.10 15.24 8.76
N ALA A 205 7.90 14.29 8.32
CA ALA A 205 7.85 13.66 7.00
C ALA A 205 7.14 12.31 7.05
N GLY A 206 6.01 12.18 6.35
CA GLY A 206 5.14 11.00 6.42
C GLY A 206 4.34 10.93 7.72
N ASN A 207 3.49 9.93 7.84
CA ASN A 207 2.71 9.61 9.05
C ASN A 207 2.49 8.10 9.23
N ALA A 208 3.14 7.29 8.39
CA ALA A 208 3.09 5.84 8.43
C ALA A 208 4.42 5.23 7.94
N ILE A 209 4.72 4.03 8.40
CA ILE A 209 5.86 3.24 7.96
C ILE A 209 5.42 1.88 7.44
N LEU A 210 6.00 1.46 6.32
CA LEU A 210 5.91 0.08 5.86
C LEU A 210 6.98 -0.76 6.56
N ILE A 211 6.59 -1.92 7.07
CA ILE A 211 7.46 -2.82 7.85
C ILE A 211 7.74 -4.07 7.04
N LYS A 212 9.00 -4.28 6.71
CA LYS A 212 9.53 -5.45 6.01
C LYS A 212 10.60 -6.12 6.87
N LEU A 213 10.30 -7.27 7.46
CA LEU A 213 11.21 -8.00 8.36
C LEU A 213 12.59 -8.26 7.76
N ASN A 214 12.62 -8.65 6.49
CA ASN A 214 13.87 -8.99 5.81
C ASN A 214 14.66 -7.77 5.29
N GLN A 215 14.11 -6.58 5.36
CA GLN A 215 14.78 -5.35 4.93
C GLN A 215 15.79 -4.89 5.99
N ILE A 216 15.42 -4.97 7.27
CA ILE A 216 16.31 -4.72 8.40
C ILE A 216 17.04 -5.99 8.87
N GLY A 217 16.45 -7.17 8.66
CA GLY A 217 17.08 -8.46 8.91
C GLY A 217 17.05 -8.95 10.37
N SER A 218 16.44 -8.22 11.27
CA SER A 218 16.33 -8.56 12.70
C SER A 218 14.93 -8.29 13.22
N VAL A 219 14.34 -9.26 13.92
CA VAL A 219 13.05 -9.09 14.59
C VAL A 219 13.13 -8.01 15.66
N SER A 220 14.21 -7.93 16.42
CA SER A 220 14.38 -6.93 17.48
C SER A 220 14.35 -5.51 16.92
N GLU A 221 15.06 -5.23 15.85
CA GLU A 221 15.09 -3.91 15.20
C GLU A 221 13.73 -3.58 14.57
N THR A 222 13.06 -4.59 13.99
CA THR A 222 11.68 -4.43 13.49
C THR A 222 10.73 -4.02 14.61
N LEU A 223 10.80 -4.67 15.78
CA LEU A 223 9.99 -4.32 16.94
C LEU A 223 10.29 -2.90 17.45
N GLU A 224 11.54 -2.48 17.41
CA GLU A 224 11.95 -1.12 17.78
C GLU A 224 11.38 -0.08 16.80
N ALA A 225 11.45 -0.34 15.50
CA ALA A 225 10.88 0.54 14.49
C ALA A 225 9.36 0.72 14.66
N ILE A 226 8.62 -0.38 14.87
CA ILE A 226 7.17 -0.32 15.11
C ILE A 226 6.84 0.44 16.41
N LYS A 227 7.56 0.19 17.49
CA LYS A 227 7.37 0.90 18.76
C LYS A 227 7.66 2.40 18.61
N MET A 228 8.72 2.76 17.88
CA MET A 228 9.08 4.15 17.60
C MET A 228 7.97 4.84 16.80
N ALA A 229 7.48 4.20 15.74
CA ALA A 229 6.38 4.71 14.92
C ALA A 229 5.13 4.98 15.77
N HIS A 230 4.67 3.98 16.53
CA HIS A 230 3.48 4.12 17.38
C HIS A 230 3.62 5.21 18.45
N LYS A 231 4.79 5.35 19.07
CA LYS A 231 5.05 6.42 20.05
C LYS A 231 4.97 7.82 19.44
N ALA A 232 5.30 7.94 18.16
CA ALA A 232 5.24 9.20 17.43
C ALA A 232 3.86 9.47 16.79
N GLY A 233 2.89 8.56 16.96
CA GLY A 233 1.57 8.65 16.34
C GLY A 233 1.53 8.22 14.87
N TYR A 234 2.60 7.59 14.38
CA TYR A 234 2.63 6.99 13.05
C TYR A 234 1.90 5.66 13.07
N THR A 235 1.24 5.32 11.97
CA THR A 235 0.75 3.97 11.74
C THR A 235 1.85 3.07 11.19
N ALA A 236 1.69 1.77 11.34
CA ALA A 236 2.59 0.77 10.76
C ALA A 236 1.79 -0.20 9.90
N ILE A 237 2.40 -0.66 8.81
CA ILE A 237 1.82 -1.64 7.89
C ILE A 237 2.78 -2.81 7.81
N SER A 238 2.32 -4.01 8.17
CA SER A 238 3.13 -5.22 7.96
C SER A 238 3.07 -5.60 6.48
N SER A 239 4.23 -5.71 5.83
CA SER A 239 4.33 -5.95 4.39
C SER A 239 5.20 -7.14 4.06
N HIS A 240 4.83 -7.86 3.00
CA HIS A 240 5.66 -8.84 2.31
C HIS A 240 6.69 -8.16 1.40
N ARG A 241 7.42 -8.97 0.65
CA ARG A 241 8.22 -8.60 -0.52
C ARG A 241 7.68 -9.31 -1.77
N SER A 242 8.01 -8.81 -2.96
CA SER A 242 7.61 -9.45 -4.23
C SER A 242 8.12 -10.89 -4.38
N GLY A 243 9.28 -11.21 -3.83
CA GLY A 243 9.90 -12.52 -3.81
C GLY A 243 9.66 -13.34 -2.52
N GLU A 244 8.49 -13.23 -1.90
CA GLU A 244 8.18 -13.89 -0.61
C GLU A 244 8.10 -15.42 -0.69
N THR A 245 8.32 -16.07 0.47
CA THR A 245 8.13 -17.51 0.70
C THR A 245 6.74 -17.79 1.29
N GLU A 246 6.46 -19.07 1.61
CA GLU A 246 5.23 -19.48 2.30
C GLU A 246 5.26 -19.20 3.82
N ASP A 247 6.31 -18.58 4.36
CA ASP A 247 6.43 -18.25 5.78
C ASP A 247 5.37 -17.24 6.23
N THR A 248 4.65 -17.55 7.32
CA THR A 248 3.51 -16.77 7.82
C THR A 248 3.84 -15.85 8.99
N THR A 249 5.11 -15.74 9.38
CA THR A 249 5.55 -14.94 10.54
C THR A 249 5.06 -13.50 10.50
N ILE A 250 4.97 -12.91 9.31
CA ILE A 250 4.48 -11.54 9.11
C ILE A 250 3.01 -11.38 9.56
N ALA A 251 2.18 -12.40 9.38
CA ALA A 251 0.78 -12.37 9.82
C ALA A 251 0.67 -12.39 11.34
N ASP A 252 1.47 -13.24 12.01
CA ASP A 252 1.59 -13.24 13.48
C ASP A 252 2.12 -11.90 14.00
N LEU A 253 3.11 -11.30 13.32
CA LEU A 253 3.66 -10.00 13.67
C LEU A 253 2.60 -8.89 13.61
N ALA A 254 1.79 -8.88 12.54
CA ALA A 254 0.74 -7.89 12.36
C ALA A 254 -0.29 -7.92 13.51
N VAL A 255 -0.68 -9.11 13.94
CA VAL A 255 -1.61 -9.29 15.08
C VAL A 255 -0.92 -8.98 16.40
N ALA A 256 0.32 -9.45 16.59
CA ALA A 256 1.09 -9.27 17.83
C ALA A 256 1.26 -7.80 18.21
N LEU A 257 1.56 -6.96 17.22
CA LEU A 257 1.87 -5.55 17.43
C LEU A 257 0.72 -4.61 17.07
N ASN A 258 -0.45 -5.16 16.74
CA ASN A 258 -1.62 -4.39 16.34
C ASN A 258 -1.27 -3.34 15.27
N THR A 259 -0.56 -3.75 14.21
CA THR A 259 -0.27 -2.84 13.08
C THR A 259 -1.55 -2.44 12.36
N CYS A 260 -2.61 -3.20 12.54
CA CYS A 260 -3.97 -2.97 12.03
C CYS A 260 -4.07 -2.94 10.50
N GLN A 261 -2.98 -3.10 9.77
CA GLN A 261 -2.92 -3.15 8.32
C GLN A 261 -1.88 -4.17 7.87
N ILE A 262 -2.19 -4.90 6.79
CA ILE A 262 -1.27 -5.89 6.22
C ILE A 262 -1.29 -5.82 4.69
N LYS A 263 -0.10 -5.73 4.08
CA LYS A 263 0.13 -5.71 2.63
C LYS A 263 0.87 -6.99 2.25
N THR A 264 0.15 -8.05 1.87
CA THR A 264 0.73 -9.40 1.70
C THR A 264 0.28 -10.09 0.42
N GLY A 265 -0.09 -9.35 -0.61
CA GLY A 265 -0.32 -9.92 -1.92
C GLY A 265 -1.64 -9.57 -2.56
N ALA A 266 -2.03 -10.44 -3.48
CA ALA A 266 -3.20 -10.31 -4.33
C ALA A 266 -4.03 -11.62 -4.31
N PRO A 267 -5.32 -11.57 -4.71
CA PRO A 267 -6.15 -12.79 -4.78
C PRO A 267 -5.65 -13.86 -5.75
N SER A 268 -4.78 -13.47 -6.70
CA SER A 268 -4.20 -14.40 -7.71
C SER A 268 -2.98 -15.17 -7.22
N ARG A 269 -2.40 -14.82 -6.06
CA ARG A 269 -1.19 -15.46 -5.50
C ARG A 269 -1.53 -16.28 -4.27
N THR A 270 -0.57 -17.11 -3.83
CA THR A 270 -0.60 -17.75 -2.51
C THR A 270 -0.56 -16.64 -1.48
N CYS A 271 -1.74 -16.21 -1.05
CA CYS A 271 -1.86 -15.06 -0.18
C CYS A 271 -1.58 -15.49 1.26
N LEU A 272 -0.56 -14.91 1.88
CA LEU A 272 -0.26 -15.11 3.30
C LEU A 272 -1.45 -14.75 4.21
N LEU A 273 -2.41 -13.99 3.67
CA LEU A 273 -3.65 -13.64 4.35
C LEU A 273 -4.53 -14.86 4.65
N TYR A 274 -4.54 -15.89 3.77
CA TYR A 274 -5.33 -17.10 3.99
C TYR A 274 -4.75 -18.05 5.02
N THR A 275 -3.47 -17.90 5.34
CA THR A 275 -2.74 -18.76 6.28
C THR A 275 -2.55 -18.14 7.65
N SER A 276 -3.06 -16.91 7.85
CA SER A 276 -2.95 -16.23 9.15
C SER A 276 -3.79 -16.96 10.20
N PRO A 277 -3.18 -17.59 11.23
CA PRO A 277 -3.92 -18.26 12.28
C PRO A 277 -4.55 -17.22 13.18
N SER A 278 -5.85 -16.99 13.02
CA SER A 278 -6.60 -16.16 13.94
C SER A 278 -7.35 -17.01 14.94
N PRO A 279 -7.24 -16.74 16.26
CA PRO A 279 -8.07 -17.39 17.27
C PRO A 279 -9.54 -16.95 17.20
N ARG A 280 -9.91 -16.02 16.32
CA ARG A 280 -11.29 -15.58 16.13
C ARG A 280 -11.97 -16.24 14.93
N ASP A 281 -11.21 -16.95 14.10
CA ASP A 281 -11.72 -17.68 12.93
C ASP A 281 -11.87 -19.19 13.21
N SER A 282 -11.58 -19.64 14.43
CA SER A 282 -11.79 -21.02 14.92
C SER A 282 -13.05 -21.15 15.75
#